data_f14eb95b49f744a46dde12168ac7223c
#
_entry.id   f14eb95b49f744a46dde12168ac7223c
#
_cell.length_a   1.000
_cell.length_b   1.000
_cell.length_c   1.000
_cell.angle_alpha   90.00
_cell.angle_beta   90.00
_cell.angle_gamma   90.00
#
_symmetry.space_group_name_H-M   'P 1'
#
loop_
_entity.id
_entity.type
_entity.pdbx_description
1 polymer ?
#
loop_
_entity_poly.entity_id
_entity_poly.type
_entity_poly.pdbx_seq_one_letter_code
_entity_poly.pdbx_strand_id
1 'polypeptide(L)'
;KHVNIFCVVGDRDEMKSVSVMEGNSVTLHTDTEMSNNDLIQWRFGNYLIAEIKETANGITIYDDVLEGRFRDRLQVDEETGSLTFTNARIEHTGFYQLQTNHTKKVFTLSVYAPLPVPVIFSYCPPSSSKCVLLCSAVNVGQVTLSWYKENRLLSSISVCVLNNSFTEQTQHLDISEHCHTCSGTIVLILDLRIKSNTSIKCKYLS
;
A
#
# COMPACT_ATOMS: atom_id res chain seq x y z
N LYS A 1 47.83 -8.32 -20.21
CA LYS A 1 46.62 -9.16 -20.42
C LYS A 1 45.39 -8.27 -20.20
N HIS A 2 44.77 -7.87 -21.29
CA HIS A 2 43.51 -7.14 -21.25
C HIS A 2 42.40 -8.17 -21.08
N VAL A 3 41.62 -8.03 -19.99
CA VAL A 3 40.39 -8.80 -19.78
C VAL A 3 39.26 -7.98 -20.37
N ASN A 4 38.71 -8.40 -21.49
CA ASN A 4 37.50 -7.84 -22.06
C ASN A 4 36.32 -8.39 -21.28
N ILE A 5 35.72 -7.57 -20.42
CA ILE A 5 34.45 -7.87 -19.75
C ILE A 5 33.33 -7.48 -20.71
N PHE A 6 32.71 -8.46 -21.35
CA PHE A 6 31.47 -8.27 -22.07
C PHE A 6 30.32 -8.26 -21.04
N CYS A 7 29.79 -7.07 -20.76
CA CYS A 7 28.49 -6.97 -20.13
C CYS A 7 27.42 -7.25 -21.18
N VAL A 8 26.82 -8.42 -21.14
CA VAL A 8 25.56 -8.67 -21.85
C VAL A 8 24.48 -7.89 -21.08
N VAL A 9 24.05 -6.77 -21.66
CA VAL A 9 22.82 -6.12 -21.25
C VAL A 9 21.70 -7.03 -21.76
N GLY A 10 21.27 -7.98 -20.92
CA GLY A 10 20.03 -8.67 -21.15
C GLY A 10 18.90 -7.64 -21.08
N ASP A 11 17.96 -7.68 -22.03
CA ASP A 11 16.69 -6.97 -21.91
C ASP A 11 16.15 -7.22 -20.50
N ARG A 12 16.23 -6.20 -19.67
CA ARG A 12 15.52 -6.23 -18.39
C ARG A 12 14.06 -6.06 -18.74
N ASP A 13 13.28 -7.12 -18.60
CA ASP A 13 11.84 -7.02 -18.56
C ASP A 13 11.52 -5.87 -17.58
N GLU A 14 11.04 -4.76 -18.09
CA GLU A 14 10.79 -3.55 -17.30
C GLU A 14 9.64 -3.86 -16.36
N MET A 15 9.95 -4.05 -15.07
CA MET A 15 8.95 -4.31 -14.05
C MET A 15 8.25 -2.99 -13.71
N LYS A 16 6.97 -2.88 -14.07
CA LYS A 16 6.15 -1.71 -13.80
C LYS A 16 5.41 -1.87 -12.47
N SER A 17 5.62 -0.95 -11.53
CA SER A 17 4.94 -0.94 -10.23
C SER A 17 3.73 -0.02 -10.27
N VAL A 18 2.57 -0.54 -9.85
CA VAL A 18 1.31 0.18 -9.77
C VAL A 18 0.75 0.03 -8.36
N SER A 19 0.23 1.13 -7.82
CA SER A 19 -0.32 1.16 -6.46
C SER A 19 -1.72 1.76 -6.47
N VAL A 20 -2.59 1.23 -5.61
CA VAL A 20 -3.98 1.69 -5.51
C VAL A 20 -4.50 1.52 -4.08
N MET A 21 -5.43 2.38 -3.68
CA MET A 21 -6.19 2.19 -2.44
C MET A 21 -7.26 1.13 -2.63
N GLU A 22 -7.47 0.29 -1.62
CA GLU A 22 -8.57 -0.68 -1.57
C GLU A 22 -9.92 0.00 -1.84
N GLY A 23 -10.74 -0.62 -2.68
CA GLY A 23 -12.02 -0.08 -3.11
C GLY A 23 -11.97 0.75 -4.40
N ASN A 24 -10.82 1.25 -4.80
CA ASN A 24 -10.67 2.02 -6.04
C ASN A 24 -10.42 1.08 -7.24
N SER A 25 -10.59 1.64 -8.44
CA SER A 25 -10.23 0.96 -9.68
C SER A 25 -8.80 1.28 -10.09
N VAL A 26 -8.14 0.32 -10.76
CA VAL A 26 -6.77 0.46 -11.26
C VAL A 26 -6.59 -0.28 -12.56
N THR A 27 -5.85 0.32 -13.50
CA THR A 27 -5.57 -0.28 -14.81
C THR A 27 -4.08 -0.57 -14.95
N LEU A 28 -3.76 -1.79 -15.36
CA LEU A 28 -2.44 -2.18 -15.82
C LEU A 28 -2.37 -1.94 -17.32
N HIS A 29 -1.73 -0.84 -17.72
CA HIS A 29 -1.65 -0.42 -19.12
C HIS A 29 -0.60 -1.23 -19.88
N THR A 30 -0.99 -1.76 -21.04
CA THR A 30 -0.09 -2.52 -21.90
C THR A 30 0.99 -1.62 -22.52
N ASP A 31 0.68 -0.34 -22.79
CA ASP A 31 1.55 0.62 -23.50
C ASP A 31 2.12 0.00 -24.81
N THR A 32 1.33 -0.79 -25.50
CA THR A 32 1.70 -1.47 -26.72
C THR A 32 0.58 -1.28 -27.73
N GLU A 33 0.92 -0.91 -28.95
CA GLU A 33 -0.06 -0.94 -30.04
C GLU A 33 -0.37 -2.41 -30.36
N MET A 34 -1.66 -2.70 -30.37
CA MET A 34 -2.16 -4.03 -30.68
C MET A 34 -2.19 -4.24 -32.19
N SER A 35 -1.68 -5.37 -32.64
CA SER A 35 -1.85 -5.79 -34.02
C SER A 35 -3.06 -6.72 -34.12
N ASN A 36 -3.80 -6.60 -35.22
CA ASN A 36 -4.85 -7.55 -35.55
C ASN A 36 -4.21 -8.95 -35.60
N ASN A 37 -4.68 -9.92 -34.84
CA ASN A 37 -4.18 -11.28 -34.62
C ASN A 37 -3.27 -11.46 -33.39
N ASP A 38 -3.11 -10.49 -32.52
CA ASP A 38 -2.34 -10.72 -31.29
C ASP A 38 -3.12 -11.53 -30.27
N LEU A 39 -2.50 -12.60 -29.79
CA LEU A 39 -2.92 -13.29 -28.59
C LEU A 39 -2.44 -12.50 -27.39
N ILE A 40 -3.36 -12.10 -26.49
CA ILE A 40 -3.03 -11.50 -25.22
C ILE A 40 -3.40 -12.42 -24.10
N GLN A 41 -2.48 -12.62 -23.19
CA GLN A 41 -2.72 -13.39 -21.97
C GLN A 41 -2.29 -12.58 -20.75
N TRP A 42 -3.20 -12.45 -19.79
CA TRP A 42 -2.91 -11.96 -18.47
C TRP A 42 -2.82 -13.10 -17.47
N ARG A 43 -1.75 -13.12 -16.68
CA ARG A 43 -1.51 -14.14 -15.66
C ARG A 43 -1.26 -13.49 -14.30
N PHE A 44 -1.76 -14.14 -13.25
CA PHE A 44 -1.40 -13.87 -11.86
C PHE A 44 -0.60 -15.08 -11.34
N GLY A 45 0.69 -14.89 -11.15
CA GLY A 45 1.58 -16.03 -10.94
C GLY A 45 1.49 -17.03 -12.11
N ASN A 46 1.12 -18.27 -11.80
CA ASN A 46 0.95 -19.34 -12.80
C ASN A 46 -0.47 -19.44 -13.37
N TYR A 47 -1.43 -18.67 -12.87
CA TYR A 47 -2.83 -18.75 -13.25
C TYR A 47 -3.16 -17.78 -14.38
N LEU A 48 -3.79 -18.30 -15.44
CA LEU A 48 -4.36 -17.47 -16.50
C LEU A 48 -5.65 -16.84 -15.95
N ILE A 49 -5.73 -15.50 -15.98
CA ILE A 49 -6.87 -14.74 -15.44
C ILE A 49 -7.69 -14.06 -16.53
N ALA A 50 -7.06 -13.74 -17.67
CA ALA A 50 -7.77 -13.20 -18.83
C ALA A 50 -7.02 -13.52 -20.12
N GLU A 51 -7.75 -13.63 -21.22
CA GLU A 51 -7.22 -13.90 -22.56
C GLU A 51 -8.05 -13.20 -23.63
N ILE A 52 -7.38 -12.60 -24.60
CA ILE A 52 -8.00 -12.09 -25.84
C ILE A 52 -7.51 -12.94 -26.99
N LYS A 53 -8.44 -13.48 -27.77
CA LYS A 53 -8.18 -14.20 -29.01
C LYS A 53 -9.08 -13.64 -30.11
N GLU A 54 -8.51 -13.07 -31.14
CA GLU A 54 -9.30 -12.55 -32.27
C GLU A 54 -10.07 -13.63 -33.02
N THR A 55 -9.51 -14.85 -33.12
CA THR A 55 -10.13 -15.96 -33.85
C THR A 55 -11.31 -16.63 -33.18
N ALA A 56 -11.57 -16.32 -31.89
CA ALA A 56 -12.58 -17.02 -31.06
C ALA A 56 -13.65 -16.10 -30.48
N ASN A 57 -13.96 -14.98 -31.11
CA ASN A 57 -14.97 -14.04 -30.66
C ASN A 57 -14.72 -13.39 -29.28
N GLY A 58 -13.53 -12.84 -29.04
CA GLY A 58 -13.41 -11.84 -28.02
C GLY A 58 -12.61 -12.24 -26.77
N ILE A 59 -12.97 -11.59 -25.68
CA ILE A 59 -12.32 -11.68 -24.38
C ILE A 59 -12.86 -12.86 -23.59
N THR A 60 -11.97 -13.65 -23.01
CA THR A 60 -12.31 -14.65 -21.99
C THR A 60 -11.69 -14.25 -20.65
N ILE A 61 -12.51 -14.12 -19.63
CA ILE A 61 -12.08 -13.84 -18.25
C ILE A 61 -12.23 -15.12 -17.43
N TYR A 62 -11.18 -15.51 -16.74
CA TYR A 62 -11.12 -16.69 -15.86
C TYR A 62 -11.15 -16.22 -14.40
N ASP A 63 -12.25 -15.61 -13.99
CA ASP A 63 -12.39 -14.97 -12.68
C ASP A 63 -12.70 -15.96 -11.54
N ASP A 64 -13.03 -17.22 -11.87
CA ASP A 64 -13.25 -18.29 -10.88
C ASP A 64 -11.95 -18.90 -10.33
N VAL A 65 -10.80 -18.61 -10.96
CA VAL A 65 -9.51 -19.09 -10.45
C VAL A 65 -9.23 -18.56 -9.05
N LEU A 66 -8.42 -19.30 -8.28
CA LEU A 66 -8.05 -18.92 -6.93
C LEU A 66 -9.28 -18.64 -6.04
N GLU A 67 -10.26 -19.55 -6.08
CA GLU A 67 -11.47 -19.49 -5.27
C GLU A 67 -12.35 -18.26 -5.56
N GLY A 68 -12.31 -17.77 -6.81
CA GLY A 68 -13.09 -16.62 -7.25
C GLY A 68 -12.56 -15.25 -6.76
N ARG A 69 -11.25 -15.17 -6.49
CA ARG A 69 -10.57 -13.92 -6.05
C ARG A 69 -10.86 -12.75 -6.95
N PHE A 70 -11.01 -13.00 -8.27
CA PHE A 70 -11.18 -11.96 -9.28
C PHE A 70 -12.62 -11.79 -9.76
N ARG A 71 -13.57 -12.55 -9.19
CA ARG A 71 -14.96 -12.59 -9.65
C ARG A 71 -15.58 -11.21 -9.70
N ASP A 72 -16.17 -10.85 -10.87
CA ASP A 72 -16.82 -9.58 -11.16
C ASP A 72 -15.92 -8.35 -10.99
N ARG A 73 -14.57 -8.51 -11.05
CA ARG A 73 -13.62 -7.41 -10.77
C ARG A 73 -12.64 -7.16 -11.89
N LEU A 74 -12.56 -8.02 -12.88
CA LEU A 74 -11.66 -7.86 -14.01
C LEU A 74 -12.42 -7.35 -15.24
N GLN A 75 -11.81 -6.39 -15.90
CA GLN A 75 -12.21 -5.92 -17.22
C GLN A 75 -10.97 -5.84 -18.09
N VAL A 76 -11.09 -6.25 -19.34
CA VAL A 76 -10.03 -6.15 -20.32
C VAL A 76 -10.51 -5.26 -21.44
N ASP A 77 -9.72 -4.28 -21.78
CA ASP A 77 -9.98 -3.38 -22.90
C ASP A 77 -9.65 -4.08 -24.22
N GLU A 78 -10.61 -4.12 -25.14
CA GLU A 78 -10.47 -4.83 -26.41
C GLU A 78 -9.46 -4.19 -27.36
N GLU A 79 -9.31 -2.87 -27.32
CA GLU A 79 -8.43 -2.13 -28.22
C GLU A 79 -6.99 -2.13 -27.72
N THR A 80 -6.79 -1.99 -26.44
CA THR A 80 -5.45 -1.86 -25.83
C THR A 80 -4.95 -3.13 -25.18
N GLY A 81 -5.84 -4.07 -24.85
CA GLY A 81 -5.53 -5.24 -24.04
C GLY A 81 -5.22 -4.95 -22.58
N SER A 82 -5.43 -3.71 -22.13
CA SER A 82 -5.16 -3.29 -20.76
C SER A 82 -6.10 -3.96 -19.76
N LEU A 83 -5.57 -4.37 -18.61
CA LEU A 83 -6.32 -5.05 -17.56
C LEU A 83 -6.73 -4.07 -16.46
N THR A 84 -8.03 -3.95 -16.24
CA THR A 84 -8.60 -3.09 -15.18
C THR A 84 -9.19 -3.93 -14.06
N PHE A 85 -8.82 -3.58 -12.83
CA PHE A 85 -9.45 -4.06 -11.61
C PHE A 85 -10.49 -3.04 -11.17
N THR A 86 -11.73 -3.45 -11.04
CA THR A 86 -12.77 -2.65 -10.40
C THR A 86 -12.85 -3.03 -8.93
N ASN A 87 -12.96 -2.02 -8.03
CA ASN A 87 -13.03 -2.25 -6.59
C ASN A 87 -11.90 -3.16 -6.10
N ALA A 88 -10.64 -2.75 -6.31
CA ALA A 88 -9.45 -3.49 -5.95
C ALA A 88 -9.43 -3.87 -4.46
N ARG A 89 -8.96 -5.09 -4.15
CA ARG A 89 -8.84 -5.62 -2.78
C ARG A 89 -7.40 -5.94 -2.45
N ILE A 90 -7.05 -5.97 -1.17
CA ILE A 90 -5.70 -6.34 -0.69
C ILE A 90 -5.25 -7.69 -1.28
N GLU A 91 -6.17 -8.65 -1.44
CA GLU A 91 -5.89 -9.97 -2.02
C GLU A 91 -5.46 -9.93 -3.49
N HIS A 92 -5.71 -8.81 -4.21
CA HIS A 92 -5.22 -8.62 -5.58
C HIS A 92 -3.76 -8.17 -5.64
N THR A 93 -3.13 -7.86 -4.51
CA THR A 93 -1.71 -7.54 -4.44
C THR A 93 -0.87 -8.70 -4.96
N GLY A 94 0.07 -8.42 -5.87
CA GLY A 94 0.96 -9.45 -6.39
C GLY A 94 1.55 -9.11 -7.76
N PHE A 95 2.12 -10.16 -8.37
CA PHE A 95 2.77 -10.05 -9.67
C PHE A 95 1.84 -10.48 -10.78
N TYR A 96 1.71 -9.61 -11.77
CA TYR A 96 0.93 -9.85 -12.98
C TYR A 96 1.86 -9.90 -14.19
N GLN A 97 1.60 -10.80 -15.08
CA GLN A 97 2.34 -10.94 -16.32
C GLN A 97 1.39 -10.78 -17.48
N LEU A 98 1.74 -9.85 -18.36
CA LEU A 98 1.20 -9.74 -19.70
C LEU A 98 2.10 -10.52 -20.65
N GLN A 99 1.49 -11.34 -21.49
CA GLN A 99 2.17 -12.03 -22.58
C GLN A 99 1.37 -11.83 -23.87
N THR A 100 2.04 -11.35 -24.90
CA THR A 100 1.53 -11.30 -26.28
C THR A 100 2.39 -12.22 -27.16
N ASN A 101 2.11 -12.25 -28.48
CA ASN A 101 2.96 -12.98 -29.44
C ASN A 101 4.39 -12.46 -29.48
N HIS A 102 4.61 -11.19 -29.12
CA HIS A 102 5.88 -10.48 -29.32
C HIS A 102 6.49 -9.92 -28.04
N THR A 103 5.69 -9.78 -26.98
CA THR A 103 6.12 -9.04 -25.79
C THR A 103 5.73 -9.78 -24.51
N LYS A 104 6.58 -9.65 -23.52
CA LYS A 104 6.32 -10.08 -22.15
C LYS A 104 6.60 -8.90 -21.21
N LYS A 105 5.61 -8.51 -20.40
CA LYS A 105 5.75 -7.44 -19.41
C LYS A 105 5.34 -7.96 -18.04
N VAL A 106 5.98 -7.45 -16.99
CA VAL A 106 5.69 -7.80 -15.60
C VAL A 106 5.24 -6.55 -14.85
N PHE A 107 4.16 -6.70 -14.10
CA PHE A 107 3.61 -5.65 -13.25
C PHE A 107 3.60 -6.12 -11.80
N THR A 108 3.88 -5.21 -10.89
CA THR A 108 3.63 -5.38 -9.46
C THR A 108 2.46 -4.49 -9.09
N LEU A 109 1.35 -5.10 -8.68
CA LEU A 109 0.21 -4.38 -8.12
C LEU A 109 0.29 -4.41 -6.60
N SER A 110 0.21 -3.23 -5.98
CA SER A 110 0.13 -3.07 -4.53
C SER A 110 -1.19 -2.40 -4.15
N VAL A 111 -2.04 -3.11 -3.39
CA VAL A 111 -3.30 -2.58 -2.89
C VAL A 111 -3.16 -2.30 -1.41
N TYR A 112 -3.43 -1.05 -1.01
CA TYR A 112 -3.30 -0.60 0.37
C TYR A 112 -4.67 -0.38 1.02
N ALA A 113 -4.83 -0.87 2.24
CA ALA A 113 -6.01 -0.53 3.04
C ALA A 113 -5.99 0.96 3.44
N PRO A 114 -7.16 1.61 3.55
CA PRO A 114 -7.26 2.93 4.14
C PRO A 114 -6.67 2.95 5.55
N LEU A 115 -5.93 4.01 5.87
CA LEU A 115 -5.38 4.18 7.21
C LEU A 115 -6.47 4.69 8.15
N PRO A 116 -6.63 4.10 9.34
CA PRO A 116 -7.45 4.68 10.40
C PRO A 116 -6.78 5.95 10.94
N VAL A 117 -7.59 6.87 11.45
CA VAL A 117 -7.07 8.00 12.22
C VAL A 117 -6.47 7.47 13.52
N PRO A 118 -5.22 7.79 13.87
CA PRO A 118 -4.65 7.35 15.13
C PRO A 118 -5.38 8.02 16.32
N VAL A 119 -5.42 7.34 17.46
CA VAL A 119 -6.09 7.84 18.67
C VAL A 119 -5.03 8.19 19.71
N ILE A 120 -5.15 9.39 20.28
CA ILE A 120 -4.27 9.85 21.35
C ILE A 120 -5.00 9.76 22.67
N PHE A 121 -4.35 9.14 23.65
CA PHE A 121 -4.77 9.11 25.05
C PHE A 121 -3.75 9.89 25.87
N SER A 122 -4.23 10.76 26.74
CA SER A 122 -3.40 11.49 27.71
C SER A 122 -3.73 11.02 29.13
N TYR A 123 -2.70 10.83 29.94
CA TYR A 123 -2.84 10.57 31.37
C TYR A 123 -1.89 11.46 32.15
N CYS A 124 -2.45 12.41 32.86
CA CYS A 124 -1.72 13.45 33.60
C CYS A 124 -2.24 13.46 35.06
N PRO A 125 -1.69 12.62 35.96
CA PRO A 125 -2.14 12.59 37.34
C PRO A 125 -1.81 13.92 38.06
N PRO A 126 -2.75 14.47 38.84
CA PRO A 126 -2.59 15.79 39.48
C PRO A 126 -1.46 15.85 40.50
N SER A 127 -1.01 14.69 41.00
CA SER A 127 0.06 14.58 41.99
C SER A 127 1.45 14.29 41.37
N SER A 128 1.52 14.23 40.05
CA SER A 128 2.75 13.84 39.33
C SER A 128 3.20 14.94 38.39
N SER A 129 4.50 15.22 38.36
CA SER A 129 5.12 16.06 37.34
C SER A 129 5.29 15.32 35.98
N LYS A 130 4.81 14.06 35.86
CA LYS A 130 4.96 13.22 34.67
C LYS A 130 3.61 13.06 33.98
N CYS A 131 3.55 13.37 32.69
CA CYS A 131 2.41 13.09 31.83
C CYS A 131 2.77 11.98 30.84
N VAL A 132 1.80 11.13 30.55
CA VAL A 132 1.94 10.05 29.56
C VAL A 132 1.01 10.33 28.40
N LEU A 133 1.55 10.39 27.20
CA LEU A 133 0.78 10.45 25.96
C LEU A 133 0.96 9.12 25.22
N LEU A 134 -0.14 8.47 24.94
CA LEU A 134 -0.21 7.22 24.19
C LEU A 134 -0.88 7.50 22.85
N CYS A 135 -0.15 7.30 21.74
CA CYS A 135 -0.76 7.24 20.42
C CYS A 135 -0.93 5.78 20.02
N SER A 136 -2.14 5.44 19.59
CA SER A 136 -2.52 4.07 19.24
C SER A 136 -3.16 4.01 17.85
N ALA A 137 -2.80 3.00 17.08
CA ALA A 137 -3.47 2.61 15.85
C ALA A 137 -3.68 1.10 15.84
N VAL A 138 -4.88 0.67 15.40
CA VAL A 138 -5.28 -0.74 15.41
C VAL A 138 -5.68 -1.21 14.01
N ASN A 139 -5.57 -2.53 13.76
CA ASN A 139 -5.94 -3.17 12.49
C ASN A 139 -5.19 -2.65 11.26
N VAL A 140 -3.95 -2.26 11.43
CA VAL A 140 -3.08 -1.75 10.38
C VAL A 140 -2.09 -2.82 9.91
N GLY A 141 -1.62 -2.68 8.66
CA GLY A 141 -0.49 -3.47 8.13
C GLY A 141 0.56 -2.52 7.60
N GLN A 142 1.80 -2.93 7.43
CA GLN A 142 2.90 -2.19 6.78
C GLN A 142 2.84 -0.65 6.94
N VAL A 143 2.80 -0.18 8.18
CA VAL A 143 2.70 1.24 8.51
C VAL A 143 3.80 1.65 9.48
N THR A 144 4.10 2.93 9.52
CA THR A 144 4.91 3.56 10.55
C THR A 144 4.04 4.47 11.42
N LEU A 145 4.26 4.41 12.72
CA LEU A 145 3.62 5.31 13.69
C LEU A 145 4.72 6.14 14.33
N SER A 146 4.56 7.45 14.34
CA SER A 146 5.59 8.39 14.81
C SER A 146 5.00 9.54 15.60
N TRP A 147 5.76 10.06 16.57
CA TRP A 147 5.46 11.29 17.25
C TRP A 147 6.32 12.44 16.68
N TYR A 148 5.69 13.58 16.47
CA TYR A 148 6.35 14.84 16.15
C TYR A 148 6.00 15.88 17.19
N LYS A 149 6.95 16.72 17.55
CA LYS A 149 6.75 17.91 18.35
C LYS A 149 6.89 19.12 17.44
N GLU A 150 5.90 20.00 17.45
CA GLU A 150 5.99 21.23 16.71
C GLU A 150 7.09 22.11 17.33
N ASN A 151 8.12 22.42 16.55
CA ASN A 151 9.34 23.06 17.03
C ASN A 151 9.19 24.59 17.12
N ARG A 152 8.12 25.07 17.77
CA ARG A 152 7.94 26.48 18.12
C ARG A 152 8.17 26.68 19.60
N LEU A 153 8.87 27.71 19.96
CA LEU A 153 9.33 28.04 21.34
C LEU A 153 8.19 28.12 22.39
N LEU A 154 6.93 28.06 21.98
CA LEU A 154 5.73 28.15 22.81
C LEU A 154 4.64 27.13 22.43
N SER A 155 4.93 26.13 21.59
CA SER A 155 3.92 25.18 21.17
C SER A 155 3.95 23.93 22.04
N SER A 156 2.83 23.68 22.72
CA SER A 156 2.55 22.46 23.49
C SER A 156 1.94 21.35 22.61
N ILE A 157 1.93 21.52 21.28
CA ILE A 157 1.29 20.60 20.36
C ILE A 157 2.20 19.41 20.08
N SER A 158 1.67 18.21 20.34
CA SER A 158 2.27 16.94 19.91
C SER A 158 1.41 16.34 18.81
N VAL A 159 2.06 15.87 17.75
CA VAL A 159 1.40 15.30 16.57
C VAL A 159 1.75 13.83 16.48
N CYS A 160 0.73 12.98 16.48
CA CYS A 160 0.90 11.58 16.14
C CYS A 160 0.57 11.34 14.67
N VAL A 161 1.50 10.72 13.96
CA VAL A 161 1.41 10.47 12.53
C VAL A 161 1.43 8.97 12.27
N LEU A 162 0.41 8.49 11.57
CA LEU A 162 0.35 7.16 11.01
C LEU A 162 0.52 7.26 9.49
N ASN A 163 1.54 6.61 8.97
CA ASN A 163 1.92 6.70 7.57
C ASN A 163 2.15 5.31 6.96
N ASN A 164 1.75 5.14 5.71
CA ASN A 164 2.20 4.09 4.82
C ASN A 164 2.80 4.70 3.55
N SER A 165 3.23 3.88 2.59
CA SER A 165 3.82 4.38 1.33
C SER A 165 2.86 5.19 0.46
N PHE A 166 1.58 5.31 0.84
CA PHE A 166 0.52 5.86 -0.01
C PHE A 166 -0.21 7.04 0.62
N THR A 167 -0.50 6.96 1.92
CA THR A 167 -1.27 7.97 2.65
C THR A 167 -0.71 8.22 4.04
N GLU A 168 -1.06 9.37 4.58
CA GLU A 168 -0.74 9.79 5.94
C GLU A 168 -2.02 10.19 6.67
N GLN A 169 -2.13 9.78 7.94
CA GLN A 169 -3.16 10.23 8.86
C GLN A 169 -2.50 10.86 10.08
N THR A 170 -2.98 12.04 10.44
CA THR A 170 -2.42 12.81 11.56
C THR A 170 -3.46 13.06 12.62
N GLN A 171 -3.03 13.01 13.89
CA GLN A 171 -3.82 13.42 15.04
C GLN A 171 -3.01 14.41 15.87
N HIS A 172 -3.59 15.57 16.11
CA HIS A 172 -3.00 16.63 16.92
C HIS A 172 -3.53 16.57 18.35
N LEU A 173 -2.66 16.87 19.31
CA LEU A 173 -3.02 17.05 20.70
C LEU A 173 -2.35 18.30 21.24
N ASP A 174 -3.14 19.24 21.74
CA ASP A 174 -2.62 20.34 22.56
C ASP A 174 -2.50 19.88 24.01
N ILE A 175 -1.26 19.76 24.48
CA ILE A 175 -0.96 19.29 25.83
C ILE A 175 -1.47 20.28 26.87
N SER A 176 -1.52 21.59 26.55
CA SER A 176 -1.97 22.62 27.49
C SER A 176 -3.45 22.50 27.83
N GLU A 177 -4.27 21.99 26.90
CA GLU A 177 -5.70 21.77 27.13
C GLU A 177 -5.99 20.55 28.00
N HIS A 178 -5.10 19.55 27.98
CA HIS A 178 -5.33 18.25 28.62
C HIS A 178 -4.47 18.04 29.88
N CYS A 179 -3.38 18.76 30.01
CA CYS A 179 -2.39 18.58 31.08
C CYS A 179 -1.99 19.91 31.71
N HIS A 180 -2.91 20.61 32.37
CA HIS A 180 -2.67 21.92 32.99
C HIS A 180 -1.55 21.93 34.05
N THR A 181 -1.14 20.77 34.56
CA THR A 181 -0.15 20.65 35.64
C THR A 181 1.16 19.99 35.20
N CYS A 182 1.35 19.72 33.92
CA CYS A 182 2.57 19.06 33.43
C CYS A 182 3.75 20.06 33.37
N SER A 183 4.36 20.33 34.51
CA SER A 183 5.61 21.12 34.60
C SER A 183 6.88 20.27 34.45
N GLY A 184 6.74 18.99 34.17
CA GLY A 184 7.84 18.02 34.18
C GLY A 184 7.92 17.16 32.89
N THR A 185 8.37 15.93 33.04
CA THR A 185 8.69 15.03 31.92
C THR A 185 7.42 14.50 31.22
N ILE A 186 7.38 14.60 29.89
CA ILE A 186 6.37 13.96 29.05
C ILE A 186 6.92 12.63 28.57
N VAL A 187 6.16 11.56 28.77
CA VAL A 187 6.47 10.23 28.28
C VAL A 187 5.60 9.94 27.06
N LEU A 188 6.21 9.80 25.91
CA LEU A 188 5.53 9.47 24.66
C LEU A 188 5.55 7.95 24.45
N ILE A 189 4.40 7.36 24.21
CA ILE A 189 4.24 5.92 23.96
C ILE A 189 3.54 5.74 22.62
N LEU A 190 4.05 4.81 21.82
CA LEU A 190 3.41 4.34 20.59
C LEU A 190 2.89 2.92 20.82
N ASP A 191 1.62 2.67 20.50
CA ASP A 191 0.99 1.35 20.51
C ASP A 191 0.43 1.03 19.13
N LEU A 192 1.13 0.19 18.40
CA LEU A 192 0.75 -0.26 17.07
C LEU A 192 0.23 -1.70 17.16
N ARG A 193 -1.05 -1.92 16.84
CA ARG A 193 -1.65 -3.25 16.79
C ARG A 193 -1.90 -3.66 15.34
N ILE A 194 -1.11 -4.60 14.90
CA ILE A 194 -1.21 -5.18 13.55
C ILE A 194 -2.36 -6.21 13.52
N LYS A 195 -2.94 -6.45 12.34
CA LYS A 195 -4.03 -7.44 12.13
C LYS A 195 -3.73 -8.85 12.67
N SER A 196 -2.47 -9.17 12.93
CA SER A 196 -2.01 -10.47 13.47
C SER A 196 -1.96 -10.56 15.01
N ASN A 197 -2.62 -9.67 15.73
CA ASN A 197 -2.59 -9.59 17.21
C ASN A 197 -1.21 -9.29 17.82
N THR A 198 -0.23 -8.91 17.05
CA THR A 198 1.09 -8.51 17.55
C THR A 198 1.04 -7.03 17.94
N SER A 199 1.30 -6.73 19.22
CA SER A 199 1.43 -5.34 19.71
C SER A 199 2.90 -4.96 19.76
N ILE A 200 3.26 -3.88 19.08
CA ILE A 200 4.61 -3.28 19.16
C ILE A 200 4.47 -2.01 20.02
N LYS A 201 5.10 -2.02 21.19
CA LYS A 201 5.13 -0.86 22.09
C LYS A 201 6.51 -0.26 22.10
N CYS A 202 6.62 0.99 21.64
CA CYS A 202 7.84 1.78 21.71
C CYS A 202 7.67 2.89 22.75
N LYS A 203 8.61 3.01 23.67
CA LYS A 203 8.61 4.03 24.72
C LYS A 203 9.77 5.01 24.46
N TYR A 204 9.43 6.29 24.28
CA TYR A 204 10.41 7.36 24.23
C TYR A 204 10.31 8.20 25.49
N LEU A 205 11.45 8.52 26.09
CA LEU A 205 11.60 9.47 27.19
C LEU A 205 12.20 10.75 26.58
N SER A 206 11.50 11.84 26.64
CA SER A 206 12.03 13.17 26.29
C SER A 206 12.35 13.96 27.54
#